data_b06c2f6ac63bbf0b06d1273eb963fbdb
#
_entry.id   b06c2f6ac63bbf0b06d1273eb963fbdb
#
_cell.length_a   1.000
_cell.length_b   1.000
_cell.length_c   1.000
_cell.angle_alpha   90.00
_cell.angle_beta   90.00
_cell.angle_gamma   90.00
#
_symmetry.space_group_name_H-M   'P 1'
#
loop_
_entity.id
_entity.type
_entity.pdbx_description
1 polymer ?
#
loop_
_entity_poly.entity_id
_entity_poly.type
_entity_poly.pdbx_seq_one_letter_code
_entity_poly.pdbx_strand_id
1 'polypeptide(L)'
;MSEYIDEIAIKVSSGNGGDGATSFRREKFVQYGGPDGGNGGNGGNVYFLGNNNLSSFKDISQKKYFKARKGGNGKGSKKNGKNGEDIIIAVPLGTEIINIETNKLICEVLKHNEKHLIAEGGKGGLGNAIFKSSKNQAPRKSTSGKDRVSFNLNLNLKSL
;
A
#
# COMPACT_ATOMS: atom_id res chain seq x y z
N MET A 1 14.64 -33.27 -4.23
CA MET A 1 14.78 -32.26 -3.15
C MET A 1 15.43 -31.01 -3.75
N SER A 2 14.74 -29.88 -3.73
CA SER A 2 15.36 -28.64 -4.18
C SER A 2 16.24 -28.09 -3.06
N GLU A 3 17.48 -27.79 -3.39
CA GLU A 3 18.38 -27.14 -2.44
C GLU A 3 18.25 -25.64 -2.56
N TYR A 4 18.12 -24.97 -1.42
CA TYR A 4 18.10 -23.52 -1.36
C TYR A 4 19.50 -23.01 -1.03
N ILE A 5 19.93 -21.99 -1.76
CA ILE A 5 21.20 -21.30 -1.50
C ILE A 5 21.04 -20.38 -0.29
N ASP A 6 19.88 -19.80 -0.11
CA ASP A 6 19.61 -18.85 0.96
C ASP A 6 18.13 -18.89 1.35
N GLU A 7 17.84 -18.55 2.59
CA GLU A 7 16.47 -18.51 3.12
C GLU A 7 16.36 -17.38 4.13
N ILE A 8 15.22 -16.68 4.10
CA ILE A 8 14.94 -15.62 5.06
C ILE A 8 13.44 -15.49 5.29
N ALA A 9 13.07 -15.19 6.54
CA ALA A 9 11.69 -14.84 6.90
C ALA A 9 11.59 -13.33 7.08
N ILE A 10 10.61 -12.72 6.43
CA ILE A 10 10.34 -11.28 6.53
C ILE A 10 8.84 -11.03 6.72
N LYS A 11 8.52 -9.85 7.22
CA LYS A 11 7.14 -9.37 7.27
C LYS A 11 7.02 -8.17 6.34
N VAL A 12 5.96 -8.15 5.54
CA VAL A 12 5.63 -7.02 4.68
C VAL A 12 4.24 -6.50 5.04
N SER A 13 4.07 -5.19 4.99
CA SER A 13 2.76 -4.55 5.18
C SER A 13 2.59 -3.45 4.15
N SER A 14 1.44 -3.40 3.52
CA SER A 14 1.08 -2.24 2.72
C SER A 14 0.69 -1.08 3.64
N GLY A 15 0.41 0.08 3.07
CA GLY A 15 -0.03 1.24 3.82
C GLY A 15 -1.55 1.27 3.98
N ASN A 16 -2.03 1.81 5.10
CA ASN A 16 -3.44 2.12 5.26
C ASN A 16 -3.85 3.22 4.29
N GLY A 17 -5.08 3.20 3.81
CA GLY A 17 -5.65 4.34 3.11
C GLY A 17 -5.87 5.51 4.07
N GLY A 18 -5.73 6.73 3.57
CA GLY A 18 -6.06 7.93 4.33
C GLY A 18 -7.57 8.12 4.42
N ASP A 19 -8.02 8.88 5.40
CA ASP A 19 -9.45 9.14 5.60
C ASP A 19 -9.93 10.27 4.69
N GLY A 20 -11.18 10.18 4.26
CA GLY A 20 -11.85 11.29 3.63
C GLY A 20 -12.15 12.37 4.66
N ALA A 21 -12.21 13.62 4.23
CA ALA A 21 -12.49 14.75 5.09
C ALA A 21 -13.96 15.09 5.09
N THR A 22 -14.48 15.53 6.24
CA THR A 22 -15.74 16.22 6.36
C THR A 22 -15.45 17.71 6.54
N SER A 23 -15.72 18.50 5.52
CA SER A 23 -15.40 19.92 5.53
C SER A 23 -16.44 20.69 4.72
N PHE A 24 -16.58 21.98 5.03
CA PHE A 24 -17.51 22.87 4.33
C PHE A 24 -16.77 24.13 3.95
N ARG A 25 -17.06 24.62 2.75
CA ARG A 25 -16.49 25.85 2.24
C ARG A 25 -16.76 26.99 3.20
N ARG A 26 -15.73 27.69 3.60
CA ARG A 26 -15.83 28.87 4.47
C ARG A 26 -15.14 30.04 3.80
N GLU A 27 -15.95 31.01 3.42
CA GLU A 27 -15.44 32.24 2.84
C GLU A 27 -16.10 33.42 3.50
N LYS A 28 -15.42 34.57 3.48
CA LYS A 28 -16.00 35.84 3.89
C LYS A 28 -17.25 36.11 3.07
N PHE A 29 -18.36 36.42 3.73
CA PHE A 29 -19.68 36.65 3.12
C PHE A 29 -20.38 35.40 2.56
N VAL A 30 -19.85 34.20 2.77
CA VAL A 30 -20.56 32.96 2.47
C VAL A 30 -20.93 32.29 3.77
N GLN A 31 -22.21 32.38 4.15
CA GLN A 31 -22.67 31.85 5.42
C GLN A 31 -22.87 30.35 5.41
N TYR A 32 -23.32 29.78 4.30
CA TYR A 32 -23.54 28.34 4.13
C TYR A 32 -22.79 27.83 2.93
N GLY A 33 -21.54 27.40 3.16
CA GLY A 33 -20.75 26.82 2.10
C GLY A 33 -21.12 25.35 1.86
N GLY A 34 -20.93 24.91 0.61
CA GLY A 34 -21.12 23.51 0.24
C GLY A 34 -20.02 22.59 0.80
N PRO A 35 -20.21 21.26 0.73
CA PRO A 35 -19.21 20.32 1.18
C PRO A 35 -17.96 20.40 0.32
N ASP A 36 -16.80 20.47 0.92
CA ASP A 36 -15.53 20.59 0.23
C ASP A 36 -14.46 19.63 0.77
N GLY A 37 -14.89 18.59 1.50
CA GLY A 37 -13.96 17.58 2.00
C GLY A 37 -13.37 16.75 0.86
N GLY A 38 -12.05 16.68 0.79
CA GLY A 38 -11.34 15.86 -0.19
C GLY A 38 -11.24 14.39 0.23
N ASN A 39 -10.87 13.56 -0.71
CA ASN A 39 -10.69 12.12 -0.48
C ASN A 39 -9.34 11.86 0.19
N GLY A 40 -9.25 10.76 0.96
CA GLY A 40 -7.96 10.25 1.41
C GLY A 40 -7.17 9.64 0.25
N GLY A 41 -5.85 9.65 0.38
CA GLY A 41 -4.98 8.97 -0.56
C GLY A 41 -4.93 7.47 -0.30
N ASN A 42 -4.52 6.71 -1.31
CA ASN A 42 -4.32 5.27 -1.16
C ASN A 42 -3.04 4.99 -0.37
N GLY A 43 -3.03 3.91 0.41
CA GLY A 43 -1.79 3.43 1.02
C GLY A 43 -0.82 2.89 -0.03
N GLY A 44 0.47 2.90 0.29
CA GLY A 44 1.49 2.37 -0.60
C GLY A 44 1.42 0.86 -0.71
N ASN A 45 1.86 0.34 -1.85
CA ASN A 45 1.94 -1.08 -2.16
C ASN A 45 3.33 -1.64 -1.83
N VAL A 46 3.42 -2.96 -1.69
CA VAL A 46 4.71 -3.66 -1.58
C VAL A 46 4.88 -4.56 -2.79
N TYR A 47 6.03 -4.42 -3.45
CA TYR A 47 6.41 -5.21 -4.62
C TYR A 47 7.72 -5.95 -4.37
N PHE A 48 7.86 -7.11 -5.01
CA PHE A 48 9.17 -7.72 -5.21
C PHE A 48 9.63 -7.47 -6.65
N LEU A 49 10.91 -7.22 -6.81
CA LEU A 49 11.52 -6.94 -8.12
C LEU A 49 12.75 -7.83 -8.32
N GLY A 50 12.77 -8.59 -9.39
CA GLY A 50 13.93 -9.39 -9.75
C GLY A 50 15.13 -8.53 -10.14
N ASN A 51 16.30 -8.86 -9.60
CA ASN A 51 17.55 -8.18 -9.93
C ASN A 51 18.66 -9.21 -10.13
N ASN A 52 19.13 -9.36 -11.38
CA ASN A 52 20.14 -10.34 -11.72
C ASN A 52 21.53 -10.02 -11.15
N ASN A 53 21.73 -8.83 -10.58
CA ASN A 53 22.97 -8.47 -9.92
C ASN A 53 23.03 -8.94 -8.45
N LEU A 54 21.92 -9.43 -7.91
CA LEU A 54 21.87 -9.95 -6.55
C LEU A 54 22.08 -11.45 -6.54
N SER A 55 22.83 -11.96 -5.56
CA SER A 55 23.12 -13.37 -5.40
C SER A 55 22.72 -13.94 -4.05
N SER A 56 22.21 -13.10 -3.15
CA SER A 56 21.79 -13.49 -1.81
C SER A 56 20.77 -12.52 -1.25
N PHE A 57 20.22 -12.85 -0.08
CA PHE A 57 19.33 -11.95 0.66
C PHE A 57 20.07 -11.06 1.65
N LYS A 58 21.36 -10.86 1.46
CA LYS A 58 22.19 -10.12 2.42
C LYS A 58 21.62 -8.74 2.77
N ASP A 59 21.18 -7.98 1.77
CA ASP A 59 20.67 -6.62 1.99
C ASP A 59 19.31 -6.62 2.67
N ILE A 60 18.50 -7.64 2.40
CA ILE A 60 17.17 -7.78 3.00
C ILE A 60 17.26 -8.25 4.44
N SER A 61 18.25 -9.07 4.77
CA SER A 61 18.37 -9.74 6.08
C SER A 61 18.56 -8.76 7.24
N GLN A 62 19.02 -7.56 6.98
CA GLN A 62 19.22 -6.54 8.00
C GLN A 62 17.92 -5.87 8.43
N LYS A 63 16.92 -5.87 7.57
CA LYS A 63 15.61 -5.29 7.84
C LYS A 63 14.55 -6.34 7.58
N LYS A 64 13.98 -6.87 8.66
CA LYS A 64 13.02 -7.97 8.56
C LYS A 64 11.58 -7.53 8.44
N TYR A 65 11.30 -6.25 8.55
CA TYR A 65 9.97 -5.69 8.42
C TYR A 65 9.96 -4.56 7.39
N PHE A 66 9.16 -4.71 6.35
CA PHE A 66 8.99 -3.73 5.29
C PHE A 66 7.56 -3.21 5.33
N LYS A 67 7.40 -1.93 5.57
CA LYS A 67 6.08 -1.30 5.69
C LYS A 67 5.99 -0.11 4.74
N ALA A 68 5.06 -0.18 3.78
CA ALA A 68 4.78 0.95 2.90
C ALA A 68 4.04 2.06 3.66
N ARG A 69 4.10 3.28 3.15
CA ARG A 69 3.52 4.43 3.83
C ARG A 69 2.01 4.47 3.68
N LYS A 70 1.34 5.00 4.70
CA LYS A 70 -0.10 5.24 4.64
C LYS A 70 -0.40 6.38 3.67
N GLY A 71 -1.61 6.38 3.11
CA GLY A 71 -2.13 7.50 2.36
C GLY A 71 -2.41 8.69 3.26
N GLY A 72 -2.26 9.89 2.73
CA GLY A 72 -2.59 11.11 3.45
C GLY A 72 -4.11 11.27 3.59
N ASN A 73 -4.53 11.94 4.66
CA ASN A 73 -5.94 12.25 4.84
C ASN A 73 -6.38 13.37 3.89
N GLY A 74 -7.62 13.33 3.46
CA GLY A 74 -8.22 14.45 2.74
C GLY A 74 -8.34 15.67 3.63
N LYS A 75 -8.45 16.83 3.01
CA LYS A 75 -8.57 18.12 3.70
C LYS A 75 -9.66 18.94 3.05
N GLY A 76 -9.99 20.07 3.67
CA GLY A 76 -10.94 21.04 3.10
C GLY A 76 -10.46 21.60 1.76
N SER A 77 -11.31 22.38 1.10
CA SER A 77 -11.04 22.94 -0.23
C SER A 77 -10.82 21.88 -1.30
N LYS A 78 -11.48 20.73 -1.15
CA LYS A 78 -11.40 19.56 -2.05
C LYS A 78 -9.98 19.04 -2.23
N LYS A 79 -9.11 19.23 -1.24
CA LYS A 79 -7.74 18.73 -1.28
C LYS A 79 -7.71 17.25 -0.96
N ASN A 80 -7.32 16.45 -1.95
CA ASN A 80 -7.13 15.01 -1.74
C ASN A 80 -5.81 14.75 -1.03
N GLY A 81 -5.80 13.73 -0.17
CA GLY A 81 -4.56 13.27 0.43
C GLY A 81 -3.63 12.65 -0.61
N LYS A 82 -2.33 12.73 -0.35
CA LYS A 82 -1.34 12.09 -1.22
C LYS A 82 -1.40 10.57 -1.05
N ASN A 83 -1.14 9.86 -2.13
CA ASN A 83 -0.92 8.41 -2.04
C ASN A 83 0.38 8.13 -1.27
N GLY A 84 0.37 7.07 -0.46
CA GLY A 84 1.57 6.60 0.22
C GLY A 84 2.57 6.05 -0.78
N GLU A 85 3.86 6.21 -0.47
CA GLU A 85 4.92 5.66 -1.32
C GLU A 85 4.92 4.14 -1.25
N ASP A 86 5.13 3.50 -2.41
CA ASP A 86 5.31 2.07 -2.53
C ASP A 86 6.69 1.66 -2.02
N ILE A 87 6.81 0.39 -1.62
CA ILE A 87 8.11 -0.23 -1.35
C ILE A 87 8.38 -1.26 -2.44
N ILE A 88 9.58 -1.22 -2.98
CA ILE A 88 10.07 -2.20 -3.94
C ILE A 88 11.24 -2.93 -3.29
N ILE A 89 11.09 -4.24 -3.11
CA ILE A 89 12.11 -5.10 -2.51
C ILE A 89 12.79 -5.87 -3.62
N ALA A 90 14.08 -5.57 -3.86
CA ALA A 90 14.85 -6.27 -4.88
C ALA A 90 15.29 -7.64 -4.34
N VAL A 91 15.12 -8.66 -5.15
CA VAL A 91 15.49 -10.04 -4.81
C VAL A 91 16.27 -10.68 -5.96
N PRO A 92 17.15 -11.66 -5.65
CA PRO A 92 17.84 -12.41 -6.70
C PRO A 92 16.86 -13.21 -7.56
N LEU A 93 17.28 -13.54 -8.79
CA LEU A 93 16.52 -14.44 -9.63
C LEU A 93 16.55 -15.86 -9.03
N GLY A 94 15.42 -16.55 -9.11
CA GLY A 94 15.24 -17.85 -8.48
C GLY A 94 14.65 -17.76 -7.07
N THR A 95 14.21 -16.58 -6.66
CA THR A 95 13.58 -16.40 -5.34
C THR A 95 12.13 -16.88 -5.38
N GLU A 96 11.80 -17.80 -4.48
CA GLU A 96 10.42 -18.22 -4.20
C GLU A 96 9.90 -17.43 -3.01
N ILE A 97 8.66 -16.95 -3.11
CA ILE A 97 8.01 -16.20 -2.05
C ILE A 97 6.83 -17.02 -1.55
N ILE A 98 6.89 -17.44 -0.29
CA ILE A 98 5.93 -18.35 0.31
C ILE A 98 5.25 -17.64 1.48
N ASN A 99 3.92 -17.71 1.51
CA ASN A 99 3.14 -17.21 2.65
C ASN A 99 3.25 -18.22 3.80
N ILE A 100 3.79 -17.80 4.93
CA ILE A 100 4.03 -18.68 6.07
C ILE A 100 2.73 -19.22 6.66
N GLU A 101 1.68 -18.38 6.75
CA GLU A 101 0.42 -18.79 7.36
C GLU A 101 -0.31 -19.85 6.54
N THR A 102 -0.26 -19.75 5.22
CA THR A 102 -0.97 -20.68 4.33
C THR A 102 -0.06 -21.78 3.79
N ASN A 103 1.26 -21.61 3.93
CA ASN A 103 2.29 -22.48 3.35
C ASN A 103 2.16 -22.63 1.84
N LYS A 104 1.67 -21.59 1.17
CA LYS A 104 1.50 -21.58 -0.28
C LYS A 104 2.51 -20.65 -0.96
N LEU A 105 3.00 -21.10 -2.11
CA LEU A 105 3.83 -20.29 -2.98
C LEU A 105 2.99 -19.15 -3.56
N ILE A 106 3.43 -17.91 -3.32
CA ILE A 106 2.78 -16.72 -3.87
C ILE A 106 3.27 -16.46 -5.28
N CYS A 107 4.59 -16.42 -5.44
CA CYS A 107 5.22 -16.20 -6.74
C CYS A 107 6.67 -16.66 -6.71
N GLU A 108 7.25 -16.78 -7.89
CA GLU A 108 8.65 -17.10 -8.11
C GLU A 108 9.22 -16.05 -9.04
N VAL A 109 10.30 -15.41 -8.64
CA VAL A 109 10.89 -14.30 -9.40
C VAL A 109 12.03 -14.88 -10.25
N LEU A 110 11.82 -14.95 -11.57
CA LEU A 110 12.72 -15.65 -12.49
C LEU A 110 13.48 -14.73 -13.43
N LYS A 111 13.01 -13.51 -13.65
CA LYS A 111 13.57 -12.62 -14.65
C LYS A 111 13.98 -11.29 -14.05
N HIS A 112 15.02 -10.70 -14.62
CA HIS A 112 15.45 -9.35 -14.27
C HIS A 112 14.33 -8.34 -14.56
N ASN A 113 14.10 -7.43 -13.61
CA ASN A 113 13.04 -6.42 -13.64
C ASN A 113 11.61 -6.98 -13.61
N GLU A 114 11.43 -8.27 -13.38
CA GLU A 114 10.12 -8.83 -13.13
C GLU A 114 9.59 -8.31 -11.81
N LYS A 115 8.42 -7.69 -11.85
CA LYS A 115 7.83 -7.01 -10.69
C LYS A 115 6.52 -7.68 -10.29
N HIS A 116 6.41 -8.04 -9.02
CA HIS A 116 5.22 -8.69 -8.47
C HIS A 116 4.62 -7.85 -7.36
N LEU A 117 3.33 -7.54 -7.47
CA LEU A 117 2.58 -6.91 -6.38
C LEU A 117 2.25 -7.96 -5.33
N ILE A 118 2.73 -7.75 -4.10
CA ILE A 118 2.54 -8.69 -3.00
C ILE A 118 1.48 -8.20 -2.01
N ALA A 119 1.53 -6.92 -1.67
CA ALA A 119 0.58 -6.34 -0.73
C ALA A 119 0.06 -5.02 -1.29
N GLU A 120 -1.22 -4.99 -1.61
CA GLU A 120 -1.86 -3.78 -2.14
C GLU A 120 -2.25 -2.86 -1.00
N GLY A 121 -1.96 -1.57 -1.15
CA GLY A 121 -2.34 -0.55 -0.18
C GLY A 121 -3.85 -0.42 -0.03
N GLY A 122 -4.30 -0.01 1.14
CA GLY A 122 -5.70 0.27 1.38
C GLY A 122 -6.15 1.48 0.57
N LYS A 123 -7.37 1.43 0.06
CA LYS A 123 -7.93 2.56 -0.69
C LYS A 123 -8.25 3.71 0.24
N GLY A 124 -8.04 4.93 -0.24
CA GLY A 124 -8.41 6.14 0.46
C GLY A 124 -9.92 6.25 0.67
N GLY A 125 -10.32 6.85 1.77
CA GLY A 125 -11.72 7.13 2.06
C GLY A 125 -12.24 8.27 1.21
N LEU A 126 -13.55 8.41 1.15
CA LEU A 126 -14.23 9.44 0.36
C LEU A 126 -14.55 10.66 1.23
N GLY A 127 -14.21 11.84 0.73
CA GLY A 127 -14.59 13.10 1.36
C GLY A 127 -16.08 13.42 1.19
N ASN A 128 -16.60 14.31 2.03
CA ASN A 128 -18.03 14.62 2.01
C ASN A 128 -18.49 15.32 0.73
N ALA A 129 -17.57 15.93 -0.03
CA ALA A 129 -17.93 16.58 -1.28
C ALA A 129 -18.58 15.61 -2.29
N ILE A 130 -18.18 14.34 -2.28
CA ILE A 130 -18.73 13.30 -3.18
C ILE A 130 -20.20 13.00 -2.85
N PHE A 131 -20.59 13.15 -1.60
CA PHE A 131 -21.93 12.77 -1.14
C PHE A 131 -22.98 13.88 -1.33
N LYS A 132 -22.61 15.02 -1.92
CA LYS A 132 -23.56 16.08 -2.22
C LYS A 132 -24.61 15.61 -3.22
N SER A 133 -25.87 15.83 -2.89
CA SER A 133 -26.99 15.49 -3.76
C SER A 133 -28.06 16.56 -3.69
N SER A 134 -29.03 16.50 -4.59
CA SER A 134 -30.19 17.42 -4.56
C SER A 134 -30.99 17.30 -3.27
N LYS A 135 -30.99 16.11 -2.62
CA LYS A 135 -31.68 15.88 -1.36
C LYS A 135 -30.87 16.31 -0.15
N ASN A 136 -29.53 16.28 -0.26
CA ASN A 136 -28.64 16.68 0.82
C ASN A 136 -27.48 17.48 0.23
N GLN A 137 -27.57 18.79 0.38
CA GLN A 137 -26.56 19.71 -0.13
C GLN A 137 -25.44 20.00 0.87
N ALA A 138 -25.56 19.49 2.09
CA ALA A 138 -24.58 19.68 3.15
C ALA A 138 -24.30 18.35 3.87
N PRO A 139 -23.85 17.30 3.14
CA PRO A 139 -23.61 16.00 3.76
C PRO A 139 -22.48 16.07 4.78
N ARG A 140 -22.70 15.45 5.93
CA ARG A 140 -21.70 15.34 7.00
C ARG A 140 -21.01 13.97 7.00
N LYS A 141 -21.23 13.20 5.95
CA LYS A 141 -20.68 11.85 5.80
C LYS A 141 -19.36 11.90 5.06
N SER A 142 -18.35 11.25 5.62
CA SER A 142 -17.13 10.87 4.93
C SER A 142 -16.82 9.43 5.31
N THR A 143 -15.92 8.79 4.60
CA THR A 143 -15.53 7.40 4.89
C THR A 143 -14.06 7.32 5.30
N SER A 144 -13.76 6.35 6.15
CA SER A 144 -12.38 6.06 6.54
C SER A 144 -11.65 5.34 5.42
N GLY A 145 -10.34 5.48 5.39
CA GLY A 145 -9.50 4.68 4.51
C GLY A 145 -9.58 3.19 4.86
N LYS A 146 -9.34 2.36 3.87
CA LYS A 146 -9.28 0.90 4.06
C LYS A 146 -7.97 0.51 4.72
N ASP A 147 -8.00 -0.57 5.49
CA ASP A 147 -6.84 -1.06 6.20
C ASP A 147 -5.80 -1.66 5.26
N ARG A 148 -4.55 -1.61 5.71
CA ARG A 148 -3.43 -2.31 5.08
C ARG A 148 -3.62 -3.81 5.18
N VAL A 149 -2.89 -4.54 4.34
CA VAL A 149 -2.70 -5.97 4.48
C VAL A 149 -1.26 -6.26 4.88
N SER A 150 -1.06 -7.33 5.63
CA SER A 150 0.26 -7.75 6.11
C SER A 150 0.44 -9.24 5.85
N PHE A 151 1.66 -9.62 5.52
CA PHE A 151 2.01 -11.03 5.30
C PHE A 151 3.33 -11.35 5.97
N ASN A 152 3.41 -12.53 6.56
CA ASN A 152 4.67 -13.13 6.96
C ASN A 152 5.11 -14.07 5.85
N LEU A 153 6.31 -13.85 5.34
CA LEU A 153 6.80 -14.52 4.14
C LEU A 153 8.11 -15.24 4.40
N ASN A 154 8.25 -16.42 3.82
CA ASN A 154 9.56 -17.05 3.63
C ASN A 154 10.02 -16.80 2.19
N LEU A 155 11.24 -16.32 2.07
CA LEU A 155 11.92 -16.17 0.80
C LEU A 155 12.99 -17.25 0.71
N ASN A 156 12.89 -18.08 -0.30
CA ASN A 156 13.84 -19.16 -0.55
C ASN A 156 14.50 -18.93 -1.89
N LEU A 157 15.83 -18.92 -1.90
CA LEU A 157 16.61 -18.73 -3.13
C LEU A 157 17.07 -20.07 -3.65
N LYS A 158 16.62 -20.42 -4.85
CA LYS A 158 17.06 -21.63 -5.54
C LYS A 158 18.28 -21.36 -6.40
N SER A 159 19.12 -22.39 -6.56
CA SER A 159 20.13 -22.37 -7.61
C SER A 159 19.44 -22.53 -8.96
N LEU A 160 19.73 -21.63 -9.87
CA LEU A 160 19.24 -21.71 -11.25
C LEU A 160 20.20 -22.48 -12.14
#